data_5c3ef8d8cfb01fa3f5e55f08449fbe26
#
_entry.id   5c3ef8d8cfb01fa3f5e55f08449fbe26
#
_cell.length_a   1.000
_cell.length_b   1.000
_cell.length_c   1.000
_cell.angle_alpha   90.00
_cell.angle_beta   90.00
_cell.angle_gamma   90.00
#
_symmetry.space_group_name_H-M   'P 1'
#
loop_
_entity.id
_entity.type
_entity.pdbx_description
1 polymer ?
#
loop_
_entity_poly.entity_id
_entity_poly.type
_entity_poly.pdbx_seq_one_letter_code
_entity_poly.pdbx_strand_id
1 'polypeptide(L)'
;MSSFAFAAVMLLALAAPVTAQPLEGNWNSFNRGELEKLIATLGKASPDYDSAHPPYAVFDWDNTSVFLDVEEATLVYQLDNLAFAATPAQLDKALRTGTPSDAEVEALLDDISESYSWLYLRLRAGGSLAELNGSPHLESFRAKFLLLYQFLEEKHGAAVAYPWMPHRFAGMTDSEVRSVTHQAIEWQLGQPIETIKWESHSSLPGKAGMVAVSWRNGLRLVPEMQALYQNFRTAGFDVWVCTASFAEGIREVSSSPEFGYGHSPDQVIGLELVRDDQGRYLPLRKAGSEITFKEGKTLAIRRLLISRYGYGPAFVAGDSNGDANMMVDFPDTRLSLVMDLKLPENSPIGQLAALARAQRGKPGARFLVQERDESSGQLVP
;
A
#
# COMPACT_ATOMS: atom_id res chain seq x y z
N MET A 1 -32.05 54.07 41.24
CA MET A 1 -31.92 53.17 40.09
C MET A 1 -30.44 52.90 39.95
N SER A 2 -29.99 51.79 40.50
CA SER A 2 -28.54 51.39 40.47
C SER A 2 -28.34 50.32 39.39
N SER A 3 -27.60 50.69 38.37
CA SER A 3 -27.20 49.74 37.29
C SER A 3 -26.01 48.92 37.75
N PHE A 4 -26.20 47.63 37.90
CA PHE A 4 -25.12 46.68 38.07
C PHE A 4 -24.58 46.24 36.66
N ALA A 5 -23.31 46.56 36.36
CA ALA A 5 -22.62 46.08 35.21
C ALA A 5 -21.99 44.72 35.55
N PHE A 6 -22.44 43.66 34.89
CA PHE A 6 -21.79 42.35 34.94
C PHE A 6 -20.60 42.34 33.98
N ALA A 7 -19.40 42.28 34.53
CA ALA A 7 -18.18 42.01 33.75
C ALA A 7 -18.05 40.50 33.55
N ALA A 8 -18.23 40.05 32.32
CA ALA A 8 -17.94 38.67 31.95
C ALA A 8 -16.41 38.47 31.79
N VAL A 9 -15.81 37.75 32.71
CA VAL A 9 -14.41 37.33 32.62
C VAL A 9 -14.37 36.09 31.69
N MET A 10 -13.91 36.31 30.47
CA MET A 10 -13.61 35.20 29.52
C MET A 10 -12.31 34.52 29.97
N LEU A 11 -12.40 33.36 30.62
CA LEU A 11 -11.26 32.49 30.84
C LEU A 11 -10.84 31.91 29.47
N LEU A 12 -9.76 32.43 28.88
CA LEU A 12 -9.03 31.70 27.83
C LEU A 12 -8.34 30.49 28.49
N ALA A 13 -8.92 29.31 28.30
CA ALA A 13 -8.21 28.08 28.58
C ALA A 13 -7.06 27.95 27.56
N LEU A 14 -5.84 28.26 27.99
CA LEU A 14 -4.63 27.91 27.25
C LEU A 14 -4.60 26.38 27.16
N ALA A 15 -4.94 25.83 25.98
CA ALA A 15 -4.72 24.42 25.71
C ALA A 15 -3.23 24.14 25.86
N ALA A 16 -2.88 23.23 26.76
CA ALA A 16 -1.52 22.78 26.90
C ALA A 16 -1.00 22.28 25.53
N PRO A 17 0.25 22.57 25.15
CA PRO A 17 0.80 22.08 23.89
C PRO A 17 0.72 20.54 23.89
N VAL A 18 0.04 19.98 22.89
CA VAL A 18 0.01 18.53 22.68
C VAL A 18 1.42 18.14 22.22
N THR A 19 2.20 17.58 23.13
CA THR A 19 3.54 17.06 22.83
C THR A 19 3.40 15.70 22.18
N ALA A 20 4.28 15.39 21.23
CA ALA A 20 4.40 14.05 20.68
C ALA A 20 4.63 13.05 21.82
N GLN A 21 3.92 11.92 21.79
CA GLN A 21 4.07 10.88 22.81
C GLN A 21 5.32 10.07 22.49
N PRO A 22 6.00 9.49 23.49
CA PRO A 22 7.07 8.52 23.23
C PRO A 22 6.59 7.42 22.29
N LEU A 23 7.46 6.98 21.38
CA LEU A 23 7.15 5.86 20.48
C LEU A 23 7.17 4.57 21.30
N GLU A 24 6.00 3.97 21.46
CA GLU A 24 5.82 2.67 22.14
C GLU A 24 6.00 1.50 21.16
N GLY A 25 6.08 0.28 21.68
CA GLY A 25 6.18 -0.96 20.92
C GLY A 25 7.61 -1.46 20.73
N ASN A 26 7.76 -2.39 19.80
CA ASN A 26 8.96 -3.19 19.59
C ASN A 26 9.98 -2.51 18.65
N TRP A 27 10.15 -1.21 18.77
CA TRP A 27 11.20 -0.50 18.04
C TRP A 27 12.59 -0.92 18.49
N ASN A 28 13.51 -1.06 17.56
CA ASN A 28 14.92 -1.02 17.92
C ASN A 28 15.22 0.28 18.68
N SER A 29 15.90 0.19 19.82
CA SER A 29 16.09 1.33 20.73
C SER A 29 16.82 2.52 20.09
N PHE A 30 17.79 2.26 19.20
CA PHE A 30 18.48 3.30 18.44
C PHE A 30 17.53 3.97 17.45
N ASN A 31 16.74 3.19 16.70
CA ASN A 31 15.76 3.71 15.75
C ASN A 31 14.73 4.59 16.45
N ARG A 32 14.19 4.12 17.58
CA ARG A 32 13.27 4.90 18.41
C ARG A 32 13.87 6.26 18.78
N GLY A 33 15.08 6.28 19.33
CA GLY A 33 15.73 7.51 19.74
C GLY A 33 15.97 8.50 18.61
N GLU A 34 16.36 8.03 17.41
CA GLU A 34 16.57 8.93 16.25
C GLU A 34 15.26 9.42 15.67
N LEU A 35 14.17 8.60 15.66
CA LEU A 35 12.83 9.03 15.26
C LEU A 35 12.25 10.09 16.22
N GLU A 36 12.32 9.86 17.52
CA GLU A 36 11.88 10.82 18.55
C GLU A 36 12.66 12.13 18.48
N LYS A 37 13.97 12.05 18.28
CA LYS A 37 14.83 13.21 18.07
C LYS A 37 14.48 14.00 16.81
N LEU A 38 14.21 13.33 15.68
CA LEU A 38 13.74 14.00 14.45
C LEU A 38 12.45 14.76 14.71
N ILE A 39 11.47 14.08 15.35
CA ILE A 39 10.17 14.66 15.69
C ILE A 39 10.33 15.88 16.62
N ALA A 40 11.17 15.78 17.64
CA ALA A 40 11.42 16.88 18.56
C ALA A 40 12.15 18.06 17.90
N THR A 41 13.08 17.76 16.98
CA THR A 41 13.91 18.82 16.35
C THR A 41 13.13 19.59 15.28
N LEU A 42 12.26 18.95 14.51
CA LEU A 42 11.55 19.57 13.41
C LEU A 42 10.07 19.85 13.68
N GLY A 43 9.51 19.29 14.75
CA GLY A 43 8.09 19.44 15.09
C GLY A 43 7.78 20.71 15.88
N LYS A 44 6.50 20.91 16.18
CA LYS A 44 5.92 22.09 16.89
C LYS A 44 6.58 22.43 18.23
N ALA A 45 7.23 21.47 18.88
CA ALA A 45 7.97 21.69 20.12
C ALA A 45 9.32 22.37 19.90
N SER A 46 9.83 22.38 18.66
CA SER A 46 11.07 23.06 18.30
C SER A 46 10.86 24.57 18.22
N PRO A 47 11.80 25.39 18.73
CA PRO A 47 11.76 26.84 18.55
C PRO A 47 11.89 27.28 17.08
N ASP A 48 12.44 26.41 16.23
CA ASP A 48 12.65 26.66 14.80
C ASP A 48 11.48 26.20 13.93
N TYR A 49 10.38 25.68 14.54
CA TYR A 49 9.22 25.21 13.79
C TYR A 49 8.47 26.36 13.11
N ASP A 50 8.30 26.24 11.80
CA ASP A 50 7.50 27.19 11.02
C ASP A 50 6.22 26.49 10.50
N SER A 51 5.06 26.93 11.00
CA SER A 51 3.77 26.39 10.55
C SER A 51 3.38 26.77 9.12
N ALA A 52 4.04 27.77 8.52
CA ALA A 52 3.86 28.11 7.11
C ALA A 52 4.68 27.18 6.18
N HIS A 53 5.71 26.55 6.73
CA HIS A 53 6.59 25.61 6.03
C HIS A 53 6.74 24.31 6.86
N PRO A 54 5.64 23.54 7.09
CA PRO A 54 5.68 22.36 7.93
C PRO A 54 6.57 21.28 7.33
N PRO A 55 7.40 20.60 8.12
CA PRO A 55 8.13 19.43 7.61
C PRO A 55 7.13 18.36 7.16
N TYR A 56 7.52 17.51 6.20
CA TYR A 56 6.68 16.40 5.81
C TYR A 56 7.44 15.07 5.76
N ALA A 57 6.68 14.00 5.97
CA ALA A 57 7.15 12.62 5.93
C ALA A 57 6.48 11.90 4.76
N VAL A 58 7.21 11.00 4.10
CA VAL A 58 6.69 10.13 3.03
C VAL A 58 6.92 8.69 3.40
N PHE A 59 5.86 7.90 3.37
CA PHE A 59 5.89 6.47 3.66
C PHE A 59 5.50 5.67 2.41
N ASP A 60 6.18 4.58 2.16
CA ASP A 60 5.60 3.50 1.40
C ASP A 60 4.53 2.78 2.23
N TRP A 61 3.67 1.97 1.58
CA TRP A 61 2.57 1.32 2.28
C TRP A 61 2.80 -0.15 2.54
N ASP A 62 2.81 -0.95 1.47
CA ASP A 62 2.89 -2.40 1.53
C ASP A 62 4.25 -2.84 2.06
N ASN A 63 4.27 -3.79 2.99
CA ASN A 63 5.44 -4.23 3.73
C ASN A 63 6.21 -3.15 4.51
N THR A 64 5.87 -1.88 4.37
CA THR A 64 6.43 -0.74 5.13
C THR A 64 5.50 -0.32 6.26
N SER A 65 4.31 0.14 5.93
CA SER A 65 3.31 0.62 6.90
C SER A 65 2.44 -0.51 7.44
N VAL A 66 2.22 -1.55 6.65
CA VAL A 66 1.56 -2.82 7.01
C VAL A 66 2.53 -3.99 6.79
N PHE A 67 2.19 -5.14 7.36
CA PHE A 67 2.86 -6.40 7.05
C PHE A 67 2.13 -7.09 5.91
N LEU A 68 2.83 -7.50 4.89
CA LEU A 68 2.37 -7.98 3.59
C LEU A 68 1.75 -6.87 2.73
N ASP A 69 1.06 -7.27 1.66
CA ASP A 69 0.64 -6.43 0.56
C ASP A 69 -0.89 -6.34 0.50
N VAL A 70 -1.43 -5.11 0.56
CA VAL A 70 -2.87 -4.83 0.51
C VAL A 70 -3.46 -5.14 -0.85
N GLU A 71 -2.70 -4.89 -1.93
CA GLU A 71 -3.20 -5.10 -3.27
C GLU A 71 -3.27 -6.58 -3.62
N GLU A 72 -2.26 -7.38 -3.20
CA GLU A 72 -2.28 -8.85 -3.33
C GLU A 72 -3.39 -9.45 -2.45
N ALA A 73 -3.52 -9.01 -1.19
CA ALA A 73 -4.60 -9.43 -0.29
C ALA A 73 -5.99 -9.17 -0.89
N THR A 74 -6.17 -8.00 -1.52
CA THR A 74 -7.42 -7.64 -2.18
C THR A 74 -7.66 -8.49 -3.43
N LEU A 75 -6.61 -8.77 -4.22
CA LEU A 75 -6.72 -9.68 -5.37
C LEU A 75 -7.19 -11.06 -4.95
N VAL A 76 -6.53 -11.66 -3.97
CA VAL A 76 -6.88 -13.00 -3.47
C VAL A 76 -8.32 -13.04 -2.97
N TYR A 77 -8.74 -12.03 -2.22
CA TYR A 77 -10.13 -11.92 -1.77
C TYR A 77 -11.12 -11.82 -2.94
N GLN A 78 -10.81 -11.00 -3.96
CA GLN A 78 -11.66 -10.90 -5.16
C GLN A 78 -11.78 -12.24 -5.91
N LEU A 79 -10.67 -12.97 -6.03
CA LEU A 79 -10.64 -14.27 -6.69
C LEU A 79 -11.45 -15.31 -5.92
N ASP A 80 -11.32 -15.36 -4.60
CA ASP A 80 -12.05 -16.30 -3.74
C ASP A 80 -13.55 -16.02 -3.69
N ASN A 81 -13.92 -14.74 -3.72
CA ASN A 81 -15.31 -14.30 -3.56
C ASN A 81 -15.97 -13.89 -4.88
N LEU A 82 -15.29 -14.00 -6.01
CA LEU A 82 -15.73 -13.53 -7.32
C LEU A 82 -16.22 -12.08 -7.28
N ALA A 83 -15.55 -11.23 -6.49
CA ALA A 83 -15.93 -9.85 -6.22
C ALA A 83 -15.50 -8.91 -7.36
N PHE A 84 -16.10 -9.08 -8.53
CA PHE A 84 -15.86 -8.29 -9.74
C PHE A 84 -17.14 -7.61 -10.20
N ALA A 85 -17.07 -6.34 -10.64
CA ALA A 85 -18.20 -5.63 -11.24
C ALA A 85 -18.35 -5.93 -12.75
N ALA A 86 -17.25 -6.33 -13.39
CA ALA A 86 -17.18 -6.53 -14.83
C ALA A 86 -17.94 -7.80 -15.29
N THR A 87 -18.64 -7.69 -16.42
CA THR A 87 -19.10 -8.88 -17.16
C THR A 87 -17.92 -9.65 -17.73
N PRO A 88 -18.08 -10.91 -18.19
CA PRO A 88 -16.99 -11.69 -18.76
C PRO A 88 -16.24 -10.96 -19.89
N ALA A 89 -16.97 -10.36 -20.82
CA ALA A 89 -16.34 -9.62 -21.92
C ALA A 89 -15.63 -8.34 -21.46
N GLN A 90 -16.11 -7.68 -20.40
CA GLN A 90 -15.46 -6.50 -19.83
C GLN A 90 -14.20 -6.89 -19.07
N LEU A 91 -14.23 -7.98 -18.28
CA LEU A 91 -13.06 -8.44 -17.56
C LEU A 91 -11.98 -8.93 -18.54
N ASP A 92 -12.34 -9.74 -19.54
CA ASP A 92 -11.39 -10.18 -20.58
C ASP A 92 -10.70 -8.99 -21.27
N LYS A 93 -11.50 -8.01 -21.70
CA LYS A 93 -10.94 -6.78 -22.28
C LYS A 93 -10.03 -6.02 -21.32
N ALA A 94 -10.41 -5.93 -20.05
CA ALA A 94 -9.64 -5.23 -19.03
C ALA A 94 -8.29 -5.92 -18.79
N LEU A 95 -8.29 -7.24 -18.65
CA LEU A 95 -7.07 -8.01 -18.41
C LEU A 95 -6.12 -8.05 -19.60
N ARG A 96 -6.65 -7.99 -20.84
CA ARG A 96 -5.80 -7.89 -22.06
C ARG A 96 -5.25 -6.48 -22.30
N THR A 97 -5.80 -5.47 -21.62
CA THR A 97 -5.32 -4.09 -21.82
C THR A 97 -3.94 -3.90 -21.19
N GLY A 98 -2.95 -3.54 -21.99
CA GLY A 98 -1.58 -3.28 -21.55
C GLY A 98 -0.73 -4.53 -21.31
N THR A 99 -1.24 -5.73 -21.60
CA THR A 99 -0.43 -6.94 -21.55
C THR A 99 0.47 -7.05 -22.79
N PRO A 100 1.69 -7.59 -22.63
CA PRO A 100 2.56 -7.86 -23.75
C PRO A 100 2.00 -8.98 -24.64
N SER A 101 2.36 -8.97 -25.93
CA SER A 101 2.06 -10.06 -26.86
C SER A 101 2.99 -11.26 -26.56
N ASP A 102 2.52 -12.17 -25.71
CA ASP A 102 3.24 -13.34 -25.21
C ASP A 102 2.29 -14.53 -25.22
N ALA A 103 2.74 -15.66 -25.78
CA ALA A 103 1.91 -16.86 -25.95
C ALA A 103 1.43 -17.45 -24.61
N GLU A 104 2.26 -17.37 -23.56
CA GLU A 104 1.90 -17.87 -22.22
C GLU A 104 0.89 -16.94 -21.57
N VAL A 105 1.04 -15.62 -21.72
CA VAL A 105 0.07 -14.61 -21.28
C VAL A 105 -1.28 -14.83 -21.97
N GLU A 106 -1.29 -15.00 -23.29
CA GLU A 106 -2.52 -15.25 -24.06
C GLU A 106 -3.22 -16.54 -23.63
N ALA A 107 -2.46 -17.63 -23.40
CA ALA A 107 -3.02 -18.89 -22.93
C ALA A 107 -3.68 -18.77 -21.55
N LEU A 108 -3.04 -18.04 -20.61
CA LEU A 108 -3.59 -17.77 -19.30
C LEU A 108 -4.87 -16.89 -19.38
N LEU A 109 -4.85 -15.83 -20.19
CA LEU A 109 -6.01 -14.94 -20.39
C LEU A 109 -7.21 -15.69 -20.97
N ASP A 110 -7.00 -16.56 -21.96
CA ASP A 110 -8.06 -17.37 -22.56
C ASP A 110 -8.70 -18.31 -21.51
N ASP A 111 -7.89 -18.98 -20.71
CA ASP A 111 -8.37 -19.92 -19.69
C ASP A 111 -9.08 -19.19 -18.52
N ILE A 112 -8.59 -18.00 -18.15
CA ILE A 112 -9.22 -17.11 -17.15
C ILE A 112 -10.60 -16.68 -17.66
N SER A 113 -10.67 -16.21 -18.91
CA SER A 113 -11.91 -15.74 -19.55
C SER A 113 -12.96 -16.84 -19.66
N GLU A 114 -12.56 -18.05 -20.05
CA GLU A 114 -13.46 -19.22 -20.10
C GLU A 114 -14.01 -19.55 -18.72
N SER A 115 -13.12 -19.67 -17.73
CA SER A 115 -13.51 -20.02 -16.36
C SER A 115 -14.40 -18.95 -15.75
N TYR A 116 -14.07 -17.67 -15.88
CA TYR A 116 -14.87 -16.57 -15.36
C TYR A 116 -16.25 -16.50 -16.03
N SER A 117 -16.33 -16.74 -17.34
CA SER A 117 -17.62 -16.79 -18.07
C SER A 117 -18.53 -17.85 -17.52
N TRP A 118 -18.04 -19.05 -17.25
CA TRP A 118 -18.81 -20.13 -16.65
C TRP A 118 -19.28 -19.76 -15.22
N LEU A 119 -18.37 -19.27 -14.38
CA LEU A 119 -18.66 -18.85 -13.01
C LEU A 119 -19.72 -17.74 -12.95
N TYR A 120 -19.55 -16.71 -13.79
CA TYR A 120 -20.48 -15.58 -13.89
C TYR A 120 -21.90 -16.04 -14.27
N LEU A 121 -22.01 -16.92 -15.27
CA LEU A 121 -23.31 -17.44 -15.70
C LEU A 121 -24.00 -18.27 -14.60
N ARG A 122 -23.25 -19.05 -13.84
CA ARG A 122 -23.78 -19.81 -12.71
C ARG A 122 -24.32 -18.92 -11.61
N LEU A 123 -23.57 -17.88 -11.21
CA LEU A 123 -24.04 -16.89 -10.24
C LEU A 123 -25.28 -16.15 -10.75
N ARG A 124 -25.32 -15.76 -12.02
CA ARG A 124 -26.48 -15.08 -12.63
C ARG A 124 -27.71 -15.98 -12.73
N ALA A 125 -27.54 -17.28 -12.80
CA ALA A 125 -28.62 -18.27 -12.77
C ALA A 125 -29.13 -18.59 -11.35
N GLY A 126 -28.63 -17.89 -10.31
CA GLY A 126 -29.05 -18.06 -8.93
C GLY A 126 -28.18 -19.04 -8.13
N GLY A 127 -27.06 -19.51 -8.68
CA GLY A 127 -26.06 -20.29 -7.92
C GLY A 127 -25.39 -19.45 -6.84
N SER A 128 -24.90 -20.09 -5.80
CA SER A 128 -24.18 -19.47 -4.69
C SER A 128 -22.66 -19.70 -4.81
N LEU A 129 -21.87 -18.84 -4.18
CA LEU A 129 -20.42 -19.03 -4.09
C LEU A 129 -20.06 -20.35 -3.39
N ALA A 130 -20.85 -20.75 -2.38
CA ALA A 130 -20.64 -22.02 -1.68
C ALA A 130 -20.79 -23.25 -2.60
N GLU A 131 -21.72 -23.20 -3.59
CA GLU A 131 -21.89 -24.27 -4.59
C GLU A 131 -20.75 -24.28 -5.63
N LEU A 132 -20.11 -23.15 -5.84
CA LEU A 132 -18.98 -23.02 -6.77
C LEU A 132 -17.64 -23.41 -6.13
N ASN A 133 -17.57 -23.42 -4.81
CA ASN A 133 -16.35 -23.76 -4.08
C ASN A 133 -15.95 -25.23 -4.39
N GLY A 134 -14.67 -25.40 -4.77
CA GLY A 134 -14.14 -26.69 -5.23
C GLY A 134 -14.54 -27.06 -6.67
N SER A 135 -15.22 -26.17 -7.42
CA SER A 135 -15.48 -26.41 -8.84
C SER A 135 -14.20 -26.28 -9.67
N PRO A 136 -14.05 -27.08 -10.73
CA PRO A 136 -12.89 -26.99 -11.63
C PRO A 136 -12.64 -25.58 -12.18
N HIS A 137 -13.73 -24.85 -12.45
CA HIS A 137 -13.62 -23.48 -12.97
C HIS A 137 -13.12 -22.47 -11.91
N LEU A 138 -13.56 -22.57 -10.65
CA LEU A 138 -13.09 -21.65 -9.60
C LEU A 138 -11.64 -21.91 -9.27
N GLU A 139 -11.24 -23.18 -9.13
CA GLU A 139 -9.83 -23.54 -8.88
C GLU A 139 -8.93 -23.07 -10.01
N SER A 140 -9.31 -23.33 -11.28
CA SER A 140 -8.56 -22.88 -12.44
C SER A 140 -8.51 -21.35 -12.57
N PHE A 141 -9.62 -20.67 -12.33
CA PHE A 141 -9.70 -19.20 -12.36
C PHE A 141 -8.75 -18.56 -11.35
N ARG A 142 -8.81 -18.99 -10.09
CA ARG A 142 -7.95 -18.45 -9.02
C ARG A 142 -6.46 -18.66 -9.32
N ALA A 143 -6.08 -19.90 -9.60
CA ALA A 143 -4.67 -20.25 -9.82
C ALA A 143 -4.10 -19.55 -11.04
N LYS A 144 -4.84 -19.52 -12.16
CA LYS A 144 -4.35 -18.93 -13.42
C LYS A 144 -4.33 -17.40 -13.38
N PHE A 145 -5.29 -16.77 -12.71
CA PHE A 145 -5.27 -15.31 -12.59
C PHE A 145 -4.11 -14.84 -11.71
N LEU A 146 -3.91 -15.46 -10.56
CA LEU A 146 -2.79 -15.11 -9.69
C LEU A 146 -1.45 -15.40 -10.37
N LEU A 147 -1.33 -16.54 -11.07
CA LEU A 147 -0.14 -16.85 -11.86
C LEU A 147 0.11 -15.80 -12.95
N LEU A 148 -0.92 -15.32 -13.63
CA LEU A 148 -0.78 -14.29 -14.67
C LEU A 148 -0.13 -13.01 -14.08
N TYR A 149 -0.57 -12.57 -12.90
CA TYR A 149 0.06 -11.43 -12.23
C TYR A 149 1.54 -11.68 -11.93
N GLN A 150 1.85 -12.79 -11.27
CA GLN A 150 3.24 -13.14 -10.92
C GLN A 150 4.11 -13.31 -12.17
N PHE A 151 3.59 -13.92 -13.22
CA PHE A 151 4.27 -14.08 -14.49
C PHE A 151 4.57 -12.72 -15.17
N LEU A 152 3.61 -11.79 -15.17
CA LEU A 152 3.83 -10.46 -15.70
C LEU A 152 4.93 -9.72 -14.91
N GLU A 153 4.97 -9.86 -13.59
CA GLU A 153 5.99 -9.24 -12.77
C GLU A 153 7.37 -9.86 -13.00
N GLU A 154 7.45 -11.19 -12.98
CA GLU A 154 8.72 -11.92 -13.12
C GLU A 154 9.33 -11.77 -14.51
N LYS A 155 8.53 -11.94 -15.57
CA LYS A 155 9.01 -11.97 -16.95
C LYS A 155 9.06 -10.59 -17.62
N HIS A 156 8.10 -9.72 -17.31
CA HIS A 156 7.95 -8.42 -17.97
C HIS A 156 8.23 -7.24 -17.03
N GLY A 157 8.40 -7.51 -15.75
CA GLY A 157 8.80 -6.55 -14.72
C GLY A 157 7.65 -5.69 -14.16
N ALA A 158 7.94 -5.05 -13.04
CA ALA A 158 7.00 -4.23 -12.28
C ALA A 158 6.39 -3.07 -13.11
N ALA A 159 7.12 -2.54 -14.10
CA ALA A 159 6.61 -1.49 -14.99
C ALA A 159 5.42 -1.95 -15.86
N VAL A 160 5.25 -3.25 -16.05
CA VAL A 160 4.09 -3.86 -16.74
C VAL A 160 3.07 -4.36 -15.72
N ALA A 161 3.51 -5.14 -14.73
CA ALA A 161 2.62 -5.80 -13.78
C ALA A 161 1.85 -4.83 -12.87
N TYR A 162 2.52 -3.81 -12.34
CA TYR A 162 1.90 -2.90 -11.37
C TYR A 162 0.79 -2.03 -12.01
N PRO A 163 0.99 -1.35 -13.15
CA PRO A 163 -0.11 -0.63 -13.80
C PRO A 163 -1.25 -1.53 -14.29
N TRP A 164 -0.97 -2.82 -14.55
CA TRP A 164 -1.96 -3.80 -14.98
C TRP A 164 -2.85 -4.28 -13.83
N MET A 165 -2.28 -4.45 -12.64
CA MET A 165 -2.97 -5.03 -11.49
C MET A 165 -4.32 -4.33 -11.17
N PRO A 166 -4.44 -2.99 -11.17
CA PRO A 166 -5.72 -2.32 -10.93
C PRO A 166 -6.79 -2.54 -12.00
N HIS A 167 -6.48 -3.09 -13.17
CA HIS A 167 -7.47 -3.33 -14.24
C HIS A 167 -8.59 -4.29 -13.79
N ARG A 168 -8.35 -5.12 -12.77
CA ARG A 168 -9.37 -5.97 -12.15
C ARG A 168 -10.54 -5.20 -11.51
N PHE A 169 -10.35 -3.92 -11.23
CA PHE A 169 -11.38 -3.02 -10.72
C PHE A 169 -12.23 -2.35 -11.81
N ALA A 170 -12.03 -2.72 -13.09
CA ALA A 170 -12.81 -2.18 -14.20
C ALA A 170 -14.31 -2.33 -13.96
N GLY A 171 -15.06 -1.25 -14.16
CA GLY A 171 -16.49 -1.16 -13.91
C GLY A 171 -16.89 -0.85 -12.46
N MET A 172 -15.98 -0.86 -11.51
CA MET A 172 -16.23 -0.44 -10.11
C MET A 172 -16.14 1.08 -9.96
N THR A 173 -16.88 1.61 -9.01
CA THR A 173 -16.75 2.97 -8.47
C THR A 173 -15.73 3.02 -7.34
N ASP A 174 -15.34 4.22 -6.89
CA ASP A 174 -14.46 4.42 -5.74
C ASP A 174 -14.98 3.68 -4.49
N SER A 175 -16.27 3.83 -4.21
CA SER A 175 -16.87 3.19 -3.03
C SER A 175 -16.92 1.65 -3.13
N GLU A 176 -17.10 1.10 -4.33
CA GLU A 176 -17.06 -0.35 -4.55
C GLU A 176 -15.62 -0.89 -4.38
N VAL A 177 -14.61 -0.17 -4.87
CA VAL A 177 -13.20 -0.54 -4.63
C VAL A 177 -12.87 -0.47 -3.16
N ARG A 178 -13.24 0.61 -2.47
CA ARG A 178 -13.02 0.74 -1.02
C ARG A 178 -13.69 -0.39 -0.25
N SER A 179 -14.94 -0.69 -0.57
CA SER A 179 -15.69 -1.76 0.10
C SER A 179 -15.03 -3.12 -0.06
N VAL A 180 -14.61 -3.48 -1.27
CA VAL A 180 -13.95 -4.77 -1.51
C VAL A 180 -12.57 -4.84 -0.85
N THR A 181 -11.82 -3.75 -0.85
CA THR A 181 -10.52 -3.68 -0.15
C THR A 181 -10.72 -3.78 1.36
N HIS A 182 -11.68 -3.06 1.93
CA HIS A 182 -12.01 -3.13 3.35
C HIS A 182 -12.31 -4.57 3.80
N GLN A 183 -13.24 -5.25 3.11
CA GLN A 183 -13.60 -6.63 3.37
C GLN A 183 -12.40 -7.59 3.23
N ALA A 184 -11.55 -7.36 2.24
CA ALA A 184 -10.35 -8.14 2.04
C ALA A 184 -9.38 -8.01 3.24
N ILE A 185 -9.18 -6.79 3.74
CA ILE A 185 -8.28 -6.57 4.88
C ILE A 185 -8.88 -7.11 6.17
N GLU A 186 -10.17 -6.89 6.44
CA GLU A 186 -10.84 -7.50 7.59
C GLU A 186 -10.68 -9.02 7.59
N TRP A 187 -10.90 -9.66 6.44
CA TRP A 187 -10.72 -11.10 6.27
C TRP A 187 -9.28 -11.52 6.52
N GLN A 188 -8.29 -10.82 5.95
CA GLN A 188 -6.86 -11.12 6.07
C GLN A 188 -6.35 -10.98 7.51
N LEU A 189 -6.84 -10.02 8.27
CA LEU A 189 -6.46 -9.82 9.68
C LEU A 189 -6.83 -11.02 10.56
N GLY A 190 -7.87 -11.77 10.18
CA GLY A 190 -8.30 -13.00 10.86
C GLY A 190 -7.54 -14.26 10.42
N GLN A 191 -6.71 -14.20 9.37
CA GLN A 191 -6.05 -15.38 8.82
C GLN A 191 -4.71 -15.68 9.49
N PRO A 192 -4.27 -16.95 9.51
CA PRO A 192 -2.91 -17.29 9.92
C PRO A 192 -1.89 -16.74 8.91
N ILE A 193 -0.67 -16.44 9.41
CA ILE A 193 0.46 -16.08 8.55
C ILE A 193 1.06 -17.37 8.01
N GLU A 194 0.77 -17.67 6.75
CA GLU A 194 1.23 -18.88 6.10
C GLU A 194 1.34 -18.69 4.57
N THR A 195 1.97 -19.64 3.92
CA THR A 195 1.98 -19.71 2.46
C THR A 195 0.86 -20.62 2.00
N ILE A 196 -0.08 -20.07 1.22
CA ILE A 196 -1.17 -20.82 0.60
C ILE A 196 -0.75 -21.21 -0.81
N LYS A 197 -1.09 -22.43 -1.21
CA LYS A 197 -0.91 -22.92 -2.57
C LYS A 197 -2.25 -23.11 -3.24
N TRP A 198 -2.40 -22.55 -4.45
CA TRP A 198 -3.52 -22.82 -5.34
C TRP A 198 -3.04 -23.63 -6.55
N GLU A 199 -3.85 -24.59 -6.97
CA GLU A 199 -3.62 -25.40 -8.14
C GLU A 199 -4.84 -25.33 -9.06
N SER A 200 -4.62 -25.30 -10.38
CA SER A 200 -5.71 -25.44 -11.32
C SER A 200 -6.21 -26.88 -11.34
N HIS A 201 -7.51 -27.08 -11.60
CA HIS A 201 -8.11 -28.40 -11.56
C HIS A 201 -7.67 -29.26 -12.76
N SER A 202 -7.33 -30.54 -12.51
CA SER A 202 -6.79 -31.46 -13.53
C SER A 202 -7.75 -31.77 -14.67
N SER A 203 -9.07 -31.65 -14.46
CA SER A 203 -10.08 -31.84 -15.51
C SER A 203 -10.21 -30.61 -16.43
N LEU A 204 -9.58 -29.50 -16.11
CA LEU A 204 -9.66 -28.23 -16.85
C LEU A 204 -8.29 -27.62 -17.10
N PRO A 205 -7.38 -28.34 -17.81
CA PRO A 205 -6.04 -27.85 -18.06
C PRO A 205 -6.01 -26.59 -18.95
N GLY A 206 -7.00 -26.44 -19.84
CA GLY A 206 -7.06 -25.33 -20.79
C GLY A 206 -5.86 -25.24 -21.71
N LYS A 207 -5.55 -24.03 -22.19
CA LYS A 207 -4.40 -23.75 -23.08
C LYS A 207 -3.09 -23.57 -22.31
N ALA A 208 -3.17 -23.02 -21.09
CA ALA A 208 -2.01 -22.82 -20.21
C ALA A 208 -1.55 -24.12 -19.51
N GLY A 209 -2.32 -25.21 -19.63
CA GLY A 209 -2.03 -26.45 -18.92
C GLY A 209 -2.40 -26.40 -17.43
N MET A 210 -1.84 -27.34 -16.69
CA MET A 210 -1.93 -27.37 -15.24
C MET A 210 -0.96 -26.37 -14.63
N VAL A 211 -1.47 -25.56 -13.70
CA VAL A 211 -0.66 -24.53 -13.02
C VAL A 211 -0.75 -24.68 -11.50
N ALA A 212 0.29 -24.24 -10.83
CA ALA A 212 0.33 -24.10 -9.37
C ALA A 212 0.99 -22.77 -9.02
N VAL A 213 0.45 -22.07 -8.04
CA VAL A 213 0.91 -20.76 -7.61
C VAL A 213 0.81 -20.66 -6.09
N SER A 214 1.70 -19.90 -5.47
CA SER A 214 1.69 -19.69 -4.03
C SER A 214 1.62 -18.20 -3.70
N TRP A 215 1.02 -17.87 -2.56
CA TRP A 215 0.92 -16.51 -2.06
C TRP A 215 0.99 -16.49 -0.53
N ARG A 216 1.35 -15.33 0.03
CA ARG A 216 1.45 -15.12 1.48
C ARG A 216 0.13 -14.63 2.05
N ASN A 217 -0.40 -15.39 3.02
CA ASN A 217 -1.63 -15.10 3.74
C ASN A 217 -1.33 -14.43 5.09
N GLY A 218 -2.32 -13.70 5.63
CA GLY A 218 -2.24 -13.19 6.99
C GLY A 218 -1.60 -11.81 7.11
N LEU A 219 -2.09 -10.82 6.35
CA LEU A 219 -1.73 -9.41 6.53
C LEU A 219 -1.89 -8.97 7.99
N ARG A 220 -1.03 -8.08 8.49
CA ARG A 220 -1.13 -7.45 9.81
C ARG A 220 -0.96 -5.95 9.73
N LEU A 221 -1.73 -5.25 10.55
CA LEU A 221 -1.46 -3.85 10.88
C LEU A 221 -0.25 -3.78 11.80
N VAL A 222 0.52 -2.71 11.71
CA VAL A 222 1.74 -2.51 12.52
C VAL A 222 1.49 -1.36 13.49
N PRO A 223 1.18 -1.65 14.77
CA PRO A 223 0.83 -0.62 15.77
C PRO A 223 1.91 0.47 15.92
N GLU A 224 3.16 0.09 15.79
CA GLU A 224 4.30 1.01 15.85
C GLU A 224 4.24 2.04 14.70
N MET A 225 3.87 1.59 13.50
CA MET A 225 3.72 2.48 12.35
C MET A 225 2.49 3.38 12.52
N GLN A 226 1.37 2.86 13.01
CA GLN A 226 0.19 3.68 13.35
C GLN A 226 0.56 4.81 14.33
N ALA A 227 1.29 4.47 15.41
CA ALA A 227 1.78 5.43 16.38
C ALA A 227 2.75 6.45 15.76
N LEU A 228 3.65 6.02 14.86
CA LEU A 228 4.59 6.89 14.16
C LEU A 228 3.85 7.90 13.27
N TYR A 229 2.86 7.47 12.49
CA TYR A 229 1.99 8.36 11.70
C TYR A 229 1.31 9.41 12.57
N GLN A 230 0.73 8.98 13.71
CA GLN A 230 0.06 9.89 14.66
C GLN A 230 1.04 10.86 15.30
N ASN A 231 2.25 10.40 15.70
CA ASN A 231 3.26 11.26 16.30
C ASN A 231 3.76 12.33 15.33
N PHE A 232 4.00 12.00 14.07
CA PHE A 232 4.36 12.99 13.05
C PHE A 232 3.27 14.05 12.90
N ARG A 233 2.01 13.65 12.73
CA ARG A 233 0.88 14.60 12.61
C ARG A 233 0.72 15.47 13.85
N THR A 234 0.78 14.88 15.03
CA THR A 234 0.70 15.60 16.31
C THR A 234 1.81 16.62 16.44
N ALA A 235 3.02 16.26 16.00
CA ALA A 235 4.17 17.16 15.98
C ALA A 235 4.12 18.21 14.85
N GLY A 236 3.12 18.19 13.98
CA GLY A 236 2.91 19.18 12.93
C GLY A 236 3.61 18.90 11.62
N PHE A 237 3.99 17.66 11.40
CA PHE A 237 4.39 17.22 10.07
C PHE A 237 3.16 16.95 9.21
N ASP A 238 3.24 17.26 7.92
CA ASP A 238 2.37 16.64 6.95
C ASP A 238 2.85 15.21 6.66
N VAL A 239 1.92 14.26 6.59
CA VAL A 239 2.25 12.85 6.37
C VAL A 239 1.67 12.40 5.04
N TRP A 240 2.48 11.83 4.19
CA TRP A 240 2.12 11.35 2.85
C TRP A 240 2.43 9.88 2.70
N VAL A 241 1.59 9.18 1.95
CA VAL A 241 1.86 7.84 1.44
C VAL A 241 2.25 7.94 -0.02
N CYS A 242 3.31 7.24 -0.44
CA CYS A 242 3.70 7.08 -1.84
C CYS A 242 3.91 5.58 -2.12
N THR A 243 2.87 4.93 -2.65
CA THR A 243 2.78 3.49 -2.86
C THR A 243 2.83 3.12 -4.35
N ALA A 244 3.32 1.92 -4.68
CA ALA A 244 3.21 1.35 -6.02
C ALA A 244 1.83 0.75 -6.31
N SER A 245 1.01 0.59 -5.29
CA SER A 245 -0.33 0.01 -5.37
C SER A 245 -1.39 1.00 -5.87
N PHE A 246 -2.59 0.49 -6.17
CA PHE A 246 -3.73 1.30 -6.58
C PHE A 246 -4.17 2.22 -5.43
N ALA A 247 -4.10 3.53 -5.68
CA ALA A 247 -4.29 4.54 -4.64
C ALA A 247 -5.62 4.41 -3.90
N GLU A 248 -6.70 4.00 -4.56
CA GLU A 248 -8.03 3.94 -3.96
C GLU A 248 -8.15 2.87 -2.88
N GLY A 249 -7.51 1.71 -3.07
CA GLY A 249 -7.42 0.67 -2.04
C GLY A 249 -6.62 1.14 -0.82
N ILE A 250 -5.48 1.80 -1.05
CA ILE A 250 -4.65 2.33 0.04
C ILE A 250 -5.34 3.49 0.78
N ARG A 251 -6.09 4.34 0.06
CA ARG A 251 -6.95 5.37 0.69
C ARG A 251 -7.91 4.76 1.70
N GLU A 252 -8.54 3.63 1.35
CA GLU A 252 -9.42 2.93 2.28
C GLU A 252 -8.69 2.48 3.54
N VAL A 253 -7.64 1.69 3.39
CA VAL A 253 -6.95 1.08 4.54
C VAL A 253 -6.27 2.14 5.42
N SER A 254 -5.70 3.18 4.81
CA SER A 254 -5.00 4.24 5.55
C SER A 254 -5.94 5.20 6.29
N SER A 255 -7.16 5.43 5.78
CA SER A 255 -8.09 6.41 6.36
C SER A 255 -9.20 5.80 7.21
N SER A 256 -9.51 4.51 7.05
CA SER A 256 -10.55 3.86 7.85
C SER A 256 -10.19 3.89 9.34
N PRO A 257 -11.11 4.36 10.21
CA PRO A 257 -10.88 4.38 11.66
C PRO A 257 -10.58 3.00 12.25
N GLU A 258 -11.13 1.95 11.65
CA GLU A 258 -10.98 0.56 12.09
C GLU A 258 -9.55 0.06 11.96
N PHE A 259 -8.80 0.56 10.99
CA PHE A 259 -7.41 0.19 10.78
C PHE A 259 -6.40 1.10 11.48
N GLY A 260 -6.84 2.18 12.15
CA GLY A 260 -6.09 2.93 13.15
C GLY A 260 -4.97 3.84 12.65
N TYR A 261 -4.73 3.97 11.33
CA TYR A 261 -3.70 4.90 10.81
C TYR A 261 -4.19 6.36 10.87
N GLY A 262 -5.49 6.59 10.75
CA GLY A 262 -6.12 7.93 10.79
C GLY A 262 -5.53 8.88 9.73
N HIS A 263 -5.13 8.34 8.58
CA HIS A 263 -4.50 9.10 7.51
C HIS A 263 -5.54 9.80 6.62
N SER A 264 -5.17 10.93 6.02
CA SER A 264 -6.06 11.60 5.06
C SER A 264 -6.01 10.91 3.71
N PRO A 265 -7.15 10.52 3.11
CA PRO A 265 -7.16 9.89 1.79
C PRO A 265 -6.57 10.78 0.69
N ASP A 266 -6.60 12.11 0.85
CA ASP A 266 -6.02 13.07 -0.09
C ASP A 266 -4.48 13.10 -0.07
N GLN A 267 -3.88 12.49 0.95
CA GLN A 267 -2.42 12.40 1.13
C GLN A 267 -1.86 11.05 0.69
N VAL A 268 -2.56 10.34 -0.20
CA VAL A 268 -2.10 9.08 -0.81
C VAL A 268 -1.77 9.31 -2.28
N ILE A 269 -0.51 9.06 -2.62
CA ILE A 269 0.03 9.07 -3.98
C ILE A 269 0.23 7.60 -4.38
N GLY A 270 -0.39 7.17 -5.47
CA GLY A 270 -0.30 5.80 -5.97
C GLY A 270 -0.76 5.71 -7.41
N LEU A 271 -0.94 4.50 -7.90
CA LEU A 271 -1.49 4.28 -9.23
C LEU A 271 -2.94 4.75 -9.29
N GLU A 272 -3.30 5.40 -10.39
CA GLU A 272 -4.65 5.88 -10.64
C GLU A 272 -5.15 5.44 -12.02
N LEU A 273 -6.42 5.05 -12.09
CA LEU A 273 -7.12 4.74 -13.35
C LEU A 273 -8.03 5.89 -13.78
N VAL A 274 -8.33 5.93 -15.07
CA VAL A 274 -9.36 6.78 -15.64
C VAL A 274 -10.74 6.27 -15.20
N ARG A 275 -11.69 7.20 -15.02
CA ARG A 275 -13.11 6.90 -14.79
C ARG A 275 -13.94 7.32 -16.01
N ASP A 276 -15.00 6.58 -16.26
CA ASP A 276 -16.03 6.99 -17.21
C ASP A 276 -16.97 8.08 -16.64
N ASP A 277 -17.95 8.50 -17.45
CA ASP A 277 -18.93 9.52 -17.05
C ASP A 277 -19.85 9.08 -15.88
N GLN A 278 -19.86 7.80 -15.54
CA GLN A 278 -20.60 7.25 -14.41
C GLN A 278 -19.71 7.07 -13.16
N GLY A 279 -18.46 7.51 -13.22
CA GLY A 279 -17.48 7.38 -12.13
C GLY A 279 -16.92 5.97 -11.99
N ARG A 280 -17.06 5.09 -12.99
CA ARG A 280 -16.56 3.73 -12.99
C ARG A 280 -15.18 3.64 -13.59
N TYR A 281 -14.31 2.84 -13.02
CA TYR A 281 -12.96 2.65 -13.51
C TYR A 281 -12.91 1.98 -14.88
N LEU A 282 -12.09 2.55 -15.74
CA LEU A 282 -11.68 1.97 -17.02
C LEU A 282 -10.28 1.33 -16.83
N PRO A 283 -9.93 0.29 -17.58
CA PRO A 283 -8.60 -0.33 -17.52
C PRO A 283 -7.56 0.52 -18.24
N LEU A 284 -7.44 1.77 -17.85
CA LEU A 284 -6.55 2.76 -18.43
C LEU A 284 -5.92 3.59 -17.31
N ARG A 285 -4.60 3.61 -17.25
CA ARG A 285 -3.87 4.48 -16.32
C ARG A 285 -4.17 5.95 -16.61
N LYS A 286 -4.41 6.72 -15.57
CA LYS A 286 -4.66 8.15 -15.66
C LYS A 286 -3.44 8.87 -16.24
N ALA A 287 -3.66 9.66 -17.28
CA ALA A 287 -2.60 10.42 -17.93
C ALA A 287 -1.94 11.40 -16.95
N GLY A 288 -0.62 11.51 -17.02
CA GLY A 288 0.16 12.37 -16.12
C GLY A 288 0.35 11.83 -14.70
N SER A 289 -0.16 10.62 -14.36
CA SER A 289 0.25 9.93 -13.13
C SER A 289 1.53 9.13 -13.38
N GLU A 290 2.43 9.15 -12.40
CA GLU A 290 3.64 8.33 -12.44
C GLU A 290 3.31 6.86 -12.16
N ILE A 291 4.14 5.93 -12.65
CA ILE A 291 4.19 4.59 -12.06
C ILE A 291 5.05 4.73 -10.81
N THR A 292 4.42 4.71 -9.65
CA THR A 292 5.03 5.01 -8.35
C THR A 292 5.92 3.86 -7.85
N PHE A 293 6.93 3.54 -8.67
CA PHE A 293 7.93 2.51 -8.43
C PHE A 293 9.32 3.04 -8.83
N LYS A 294 10.33 2.83 -8.02
CA LYS A 294 11.71 3.33 -8.22
C LYS A 294 11.74 4.85 -8.46
N GLU A 295 12.31 5.27 -9.58
CA GLU A 295 12.37 6.70 -9.99
C GLU A 295 10.98 7.34 -10.07
N GLY A 296 9.94 6.56 -10.38
CA GLY A 296 8.57 7.05 -10.44
C GLY A 296 8.07 7.58 -9.09
N LYS A 297 8.48 7.00 -7.95
CA LYS A 297 8.19 7.56 -6.62
C LYS A 297 8.87 8.92 -6.45
N THR A 298 10.15 9.04 -6.80
CA THR A 298 10.87 10.33 -6.77
C THR A 298 10.22 11.38 -7.65
N LEU A 299 9.82 11.01 -8.89
CA LEU A 299 9.16 11.93 -9.82
C LEU A 299 7.80 12.40 -9.30
N ALA A 300 7.01 11.48 -8.74
CA ALA A 300 5.71 11.81 -8.13
C ALA A 300 5.87 12.78 -6.95
N ILE A 301 6.83 12.52 -6.05
CA ILE A 301 7.15 13.40 -4.91
C ILE A 301 7.61 14.78 -5.42
N ARG A 302 8.50 14.85 -6.41
CA ARG A 302 8.94 16.11 -7.00
C ARG A 302 7.79 16.89 -7.59
N ARG A 303 6.95 16.25 -8.39
CA ARG A 303 5.83 16.89 -9.09
C ARG A 303 4.74 17.37 -8.13
N LEU A 304 4.39 16.58 -7.13
CA LEU A 304 3.24 16.84 -6.27
C LEU A 304 3.63 17.56 -4.97
N LEU A 305 4.72 17.12 -4.32
CA LEU A 305 5.06 17.60 -2.99
C LEU A 305 6.11 18.71 -3.02
N ILE A 306 7.20 18.57 -3.75
CA ILE A 306 8.18 19.67 -3.85
C ILE A 306 7.55 20.89 -4.54
N SER A 307 6.68 20.70 -5.53
CA SER A 307 5.94 21.83 -6.14
C SER A 307 5.01 22.52 -5.13
N ARG A 308 4.50 21.80 -4.12
CA ARG A 308 3.64 22.35 -3.06
C ARG A 308 4.44 23.00 -1.94
N TYR A 309 5.49 22.33 -1.46
CA TYR A 309 6.24 22.74 -0.26
C TYR A 309 7.47 23.60 -0.56
N GLY A 310 8.08 23.45 -1.73
CA GLY A 310 9.34 24.10 -2.11
C GLY A 310 10.60 23.36 -1.64
N TYR A 311 10.46 22.26 -0.90
CA TYR A 311 11.57 21.44 -0.35
C TYR A 311 11.20 19.95 -0.35
N GLY A 312 12.20 19.07 -0.12
CA GLY A 312 12.04 17.63 -0.06
C GLY A 312 11.53 17.13 1.29
N PRO A 313 11.14 15.82 1.37
CA PRO A 313 10.66 15.21 2.61
C PRO A 313 11.75 15.21 3.69
N ALA A 314 11.37 15.52 4.93
CA ALA A 314 12.28 15.41 6.09
C ALA A 314 12.51 13.96 6.51
N PHE A 315 11.53 13.09 6.27
CA PHE A 315 11.55 11.66 6.59
C PHE A 315 10.98 10.83 5.43
N VAL A 316 11.60 9.67 5.17
CA VAL A 316 11.13 8.69 4.19
C VAL A 316 11.21 7.28 4.77
N ALA A 317 10.21 6.44 4.54
CA ALA A 317 10.22 5.02 4.90
C ALA A 317 9.87 4.13 3.69
N GLY A 318 10.52 2.96 3.60
CA GLY A 318 10.30 1.98 2.54
C GLY A 318 10.96 0.64 2.87
N ASP A 319 10.69 -0.39 2.08
CA ASP A 319 11.12 -1.77 2.33
C ASP A 319 11.83 -2.43 1.13
N SER A 320 11.62 -1.90 -0.08
CA SER A 320 11.96 -2.58 -1.31
C SER A 320 12.87 -1.76 -2.24
N ASN A 321 13.35 -2.39 -3.31
CA ASN A 321 14.06 -1.70 -4.37
C ASN A 321 13.20 -0.62 -5.06
N GLY A 322 11.87 -0.70 -4.91
CA GLY A 322 10.93 0.31 -5.36
C GLY A 322 11.06 1.65 -4.65
N ASP A 323 11.64 1.67 -3.44
CA ASP A 323 11.74 2.83 -2.55
C ASP A 323 13.12 3.45 -2.51
N ALA A 324 14.13 2.68 -2.90
CA ALA A 324 15.52 3.10 -2.73
C ALA A 324 15.81 4.51 -3.30
N ASN A 325 15.22 4.85 -4.44
CA ASN A 325 15.39 6.16 -5.06
C ASN A 325 14.82 7.27 -4.16
N MET A 326 13.56 7.18 -3.72
CA MET A 326 12.97 8.24 -2.88
C MET A 326 13.69 8.40 -1.53
N MET A 327 14.39 7.36 -1.05
CA MET A 327 15.15 7.41 0.21
C MET A 327 16.47 8.16 0.09
N VAL A 328 17.02 8.33 -1.13
CA VAL A 328 18.32 8.95 -1.36
C VAL A 328 18.28 10.26 -2.18
N ASP A 329 17.25 10.44 -3.00
CA ASP A 329 17.19 11.48 -4.05
C ASP A 329 16.89 12.90 -3.52
N PHE A 330 16.55 13.05 -2.23
CA PHE A 330 16.20 14.33 -1.63
C PHE A 330 17.25 14.78 -0.62
N PRO A 331 17.94 15.90 -0.86
CA PRO A 331 18.96 16.41 0.07
C PRO A 331 18.39 16.88 1.41
N ASP A 332 17.09 17.23 1.44
CA ASP A 332 16.41 17.70 2.65
C ASP A 332 16.05 16.54 3.61
N THR A 333 16.08 15.29 3.14
CA THR A 333 15.78 14.12 3.98
C THR A 333 16.81 13.97 5.08
N ARG A 334 16.33 14.11 6.32
CA ARG A 334 17.15 13.98 7.53
C ARG A 334 17.30 12.54 7.97
N LEU A 335 16.25 11.73 7.76
CA LEU A 335 16.19 10.35 8.22
C LEU A 335 15.40 9.48 7.25
N SER A 336 15.93 8.32 6.90
CA SER A 336 15.28 7.30 6.09
C SER A 336 15.20 5.99 6.88
N LEU A 337 14.03 5.37 6.92
CA LEU A 337 13.77 4.09 7.62
C LEU A 337 13.57 2.97 6.61
N VAL A 338 14.44 1.97 6.63
CA VAL A 338 14.30 0.72 5.88
C VAL A 338 13.58 -0.29 6.76
N MET A 339 12.42 -0.80 6.31
CA MET A 339 11.82 -2.02 6.86
C MET A 339 12.51 -3.22 6.22
N ASP A 340 13.18 -4.03 7.04
CA ASP A 340 14.13 -5.05 6.54
C ASP A 340 13.43 -6.32 6.06
N LEU A 341 13.22 -6.44 4.77
CA LEU A 341 12.78 -7.68 4.11
C LEU A 341 13.93 -8.66 3.83
N LYS A 342 15.14 -8.36 4.35
CA LYS A 342 16.35 -9.18 4.14
C LYS A 342 16.65 -9.44 2.66
N LEU A 343 16.41 -8.41 1.82
CA LEU A 343 16.74 -8.46 0.42
C LEU A 343 18.27 -8.54 0.22
N PRO A 344 18.76 -9.08 -0.91
CA PRO A 344 20.19 -9.24 -1.15
C PRO A 344 20.97 -7.94 -0.94
N GLU A 345 22.12 -8.02 -0.26
CA GLU A 345 22.96 -6.85 0.07
C GLU A 345 23.47 -6.08 -1.17
N ASN A 346 23.55 -6.74 -2.32
CA ASN A 346 23.90 -6.10 -3.58
C ASN A 346 22.71 -5.41 -4.27
N SER A 347 21.50 -5.54 -3.74
CA SER A 347 20.35 -4.80 -4.22
C SER A 347 20.34 -3.36 -3.68
N PRO A 348 19.68 -2.39 -4.36
CA PRO A 348 19.63 -1.00 -3.90
C PRO A 348 19.16 -0.83 -2.45
N ILE A 349 18.06 -1.46 -2.05
CA ILE A 349 17.55 -1.38 -0.67
C ILE A 349 18.44 -2.15 0.32
N GLY A 350 19.00 -3.29 -0.11
CA GLY A 350 19.96 -4.06 0.70
C GLY A 350 21.22 -3.27 1.05
N GLN A 351 21.71 -2.44 0.12
CA GLN A 351 22.83 -1.52 0.37
C GLN A 351 22.45 -0.44 1.40
N LEU A 352 21.22 0.10 1.34
CA LEU A 352 20.73 1.07 2.34
C LEU A 352 20.57 0.41 3.72
N ALA A 353 20.07 -0.81 3.79
CA ALA A 353 19.99 -1.58 5.04
C ALA A 353 21.39 -1.85 5.63
N ALA A 354 22.37 -2.23 4.80
CA ALA A 354 23.75 -2.43 5.23
C ALA A 354 24.39 -1.10 5.73
N LEU A 355 24.15 0.00 5.01
CA LEU A 355 24.58 1.33 5.43
C LEU A 355 23.95 1.73 6.77
N ALA A 356 22.65 1.50 6.95
CA ALA A 356 21.95 1.76 8.21
C ALA A 356 22.56 0.97 9.39
N ARG A 357 22.85 -0.33 9.18
CA ARG A 357 23.56 -1.15 10.19
C ARG A 357 24.94 -0.59 10.52
N ALA A 358 25.68 -0.14 9.50
CA ALA A 358 27.00 0.47 9.70
C ALA A 358 26.96 1.83 10.40
N GLN A 359 25.85 2.55 10.34
CA GLN A 359 25.63 3.86 10.99
C GLN A 359 25.02 3.73 12.40
N ARG A 360 24.56 2.55 12.81
CA ARG A 360 23.92 2.34 14.12
C ARG A 360 24.82 2.82 15.26
N GLY A 361 24.27 3.68 16.12
CA GLY A 361 24.98 4.28 17.25
C GLY A 361 25.96 5.41 16.88
N LYS A 362 26.07 5.80 15.62
CA LYS A 362 26.94 6.90 15.21
C LYS A 362 26.17 8.22 15.13
N PRO A 363 26.78 9.35 15.56
CA PRO A 363 26.17 10.66 15.37
C PRO A 363 25.93 10.96 13.88
N GLY A 364 24.75 11.52 13.56
CA GLY A 364 24.40 11.90 12.20
C GLY A 364 24.00 10.71 11.29
N ALA A 365 23.61 9.59 11.87
CA ALA A 365 23.03 8.50 11.10
C ALA A 365 21.82 9.02 10.31
N ARG A 366 21.85 8.83 8.99
CA ARG A 366 20.76 9.22 8.07
C ARG A 366 19.85 8.05 7.77
N PHE A 367 20.35 6.83 7.85
CA PHE A 367 19.59 5.61 7.53
C PHE A 367 19.40 4.76 8.78
N LEU A 368 18.17 4.32 8.97
CA LEU A 368 17.76 3.35 9.99
C LEU A 368 17.33 2.06 9.30
N VAL A 369 17.48 0.94 9.98
CA VAL A 369 16.93 -0.34 9.55
C VAL A 369 16.16 -0.97 10.71
N GLN A 370 14.90 -1.27 10.49
CA GLN A 370 14.02 -1.93 11.45
C GLN A 370 13.74 -3.35 10.98
N GLU A 371 14.10 -4.30 11.80
CA GLU A 371 13.82 -5.71 11.57
C GLU A 371 12.41 -6.06 11.97
N ARG A 372 11.86 -7.09 11.30
CA ARG A 372 10.53 -7.63 11.54
C ARG A 372 10.59 -9.15 11.58
N ASP A 373 9.79 -9.75 12.44
CA ASP A 373 9.57 -11.19 12.47
C ASP A 373 8.53 -11.58 11.41
N GLU A 374 8.97 -12.27 10.37
CA GLU A 374 8.14 -12.68 9.24
C GLU A 374 7.08 -13.75 9.60
N SER A 375 7.15 -14.36 10.77
CA SER A 375 6.15 -15.31 11.25
C SER A 375 5.00 -14.66 12.01
N SER A 376 5.20 -13.46 12.53
CA SER A 376 4.21 -12.72 13.33
C SER A 376 3.85 -11.35 12.77
N GLY A 377 4.67 -10.79 11.90
CA GLY A 377 4.56 -9.41 11.41
C GLY A 377 5.00 -8.35 12.42
N GLN A 378 5.48 -8.75 13.62
CA GLN A 378 5.88 -7.82 14.67
C GLN A 378 7.29 -7.27 14.43
N LEU A 379 7.51 -6.02 14.85
CA LEU A 379 8.86 -5.45 14.84
C LEU A 379 9.74 -6.17 15.85
N VAL A 380 11.05 -6.27 15.54
CA VAL A 380 12.07 -6.84 16.42
C VAL A 380 12.85 -5.68 17.03
N PRO A 381 12.93 -5.57 18.40
CA PRO A 381 13.61 -4.51 19.13
C PRO A 381 15.12 -4.38 18.86
#